data_ab390f27aa560b9830988beba67f2443
#
_entry.id   ab390f27aa560b9830988beba67f2443
#
_cell.length_a   1.000
_cell.length_b   1.000
_cell.length_c   1.000
_cell.angle_alpha   90.00
_cell.angle_beta   90.00
_cell.angle_gamma   90.00
#
_symmetry.space_group_name_H-M   'P 1'
#
loop_
_entity.id
_entity.type
_entity.pdbx_description
1 polymer ?
#
loop_
_entity_poly.entity_id
_entity_poly.type
_entity_poly.pdbx_seq_one_letter_code
_entity_poly.pdbx_strand_id
1 'polypeptide(L)'
;MVLQAHGTKSQKEILDNLITRGAPDDSFLWPQDLIFKGYGESFGYIMPLRPKNFKSIVDMMKRRAEPSFRTLCKAAYNLTNGYQKLHTMGYSYRDISFGNMFFDPDTGDVLICDNDNVSANGIDNSSVYGTPRFMAPEIIMGQAKPSRNTDLYSLAVLLFYMFMMGHPL
;
A
#
# COMPACT_ATOMS: atom_id res chain seq x y z
N MET A 1 5.47 -14.57 5.17
CA MET A 1 4.45 -15.14 4.26
C MET A 1 5.08 -15.17 2.88
N VAL A 2 5.08 -16.31 2.23
CA VAL A 2 5.66 -16.46 0.89
C VAL A 2 4.51 -16.35 -0.11
N LEU A 3 4.48 -15.29 -0.90
CA LEU A 3 3.59 -15.21 -2.05
C LEU A 3 4.25 -15.90 -3.23
N GLN A 4 3.63 -16.98 -3.75
CA GLN A 4 4.03 -17.60 -5.00
C GLN A 4 3.37 -16.85 -6.15
N ALA A 5 4.15 -16.11 -6.91
CA ALA A 5 3.73 -15.65 -8.22
C ALA A 5 4.63 -16.30 -9.27
N HIS A 6 4.05 -16.69 -10.41
CA HIS A 6 4.84 -16.85 -11.63
C HIS A 6 5.23 -15.44 -12.07
N GLY A 7 6.33 -14.94 -11.49
CA GLY A 7 6.77 -13.58 -11.73
C GLY A 7 7.42 -13.44 -13.11
N THR A 8 7.15 -12.34 -13.76
CA THR A 8 7.88 -11.94 -14.97
C THR A 8 9.27 -11.42 -14.61
N LYS A 9 10.22 -11.45 -15.56
CA LYS A 9 11.55 -10.87 -15.39
C LYS A 9 11.47 -9.41 -14.92
N SER A 10 10.52 -8.64 -15.45
CA SER A 10 10.28 -7.24 -15.06
C SER A 10 9.84 -7.10 -13.60
N GLN A 11 8.97 -7.98 -13.10
CA GLN A 11 8.57 -7.97 -11.67
C GLN A 11 9.74 -8.27 -10.74
N LYS A 12 10.62 -9.20 -11.14
CA LYS A 12 11.84 -9.49 -10.39
C LYS A 12 12.74 -8.26 -10.29
N GLU A 13 12.99 -7.57 -11.40
CA GLU A 13 13.82 -6.36 -11.44
C GLU A 13 13.25 -5.23 -10.57
N ILE A 14 11.90 -5.09 -10.54
CA ILE A 14 11.22 -4.14 -9.66
C ILE A 14 11.47 -4.49 -8.19
N LEU A 15 11.25 -5.75 -7.80
CA LEU A 15 11.45 -6.20 -6.42
C LEU A 15 12.91 -6.08 -5.97
N ASP A 16 13.87 -6.46 -6.82
CA ASP A 16 15.31 -6.29 -6.55
C ASP A 16 15.65 -4.81 -6.28
N ASN A 17 15.04 -3.90 -7.04
CA ASN A 17 15.23 -2.46 -6.89
C ASN A 17 14.63 -1.96 -5.57
N LEU A 18 13.41 -2.41 -5.22
CA LEU A 18 12.76 -2.05 -3.96
C LEU A 18 13.57 -2.54 -2.76
N ILE A 19 14.04 -3.79 -2.78
CA ILE A 19 14.87 -4.38 -1.73
C ILE A 19 16.17 -3.58 -1.57
N THR A 20 16.85 -3.28 -2.68
CA THR A 20 18.11 -2.55 -2.68
C THR A 20 17.97 -1.14 -2.12
N ARG A 21 16.88 -0.44 -2.44
CA ARG A 21 16.63 0.94 -1.97
C ARG A 21 16.11 1.02 -0.55
N GLY A 22 15.50 -0.07 -0.04
CA GLY A 22 14.89 -0.12 1.27
C GLY A 22 13.55 0.59 1.40
N ALA A 23 12.91 0.42 2.55
CA ALA A 23 11.62 1.02 2.88
C ALA A 23 11.71 2.55 3.05
N PRO A 24 10.64 3.31 2.75
CA PRO A 24 10.58 4.74 3.07
C PRO A 24 10.69 5.03 4.57
N ASP A 25 10.10 4.18 5.40
CA ASP A 25 10.23 4.16 6.86
C ASP A 25 9.63 2.84 7.43
N ASP A 26 9.57 2.74 8.76
CA ASP A 26 9.10 1.55 9.48
C ASP A 26 7.58 1.30 9.35
N SER A 27 6.83 2.23 8.74
CA SER A 27 5.40 2.01 8.47
C SER A 27 5.13 1.09 7.29
N PHE A 28 6.14 0.70 6.52
CA PHE A 28 6.00 -0.18 5.36
C PHE A 28 6.44 -1.60 5.68
N LEU A 29 5.56 -2.58 5.47
CA LEU A 29 5.93 -4.00 5.43
C LEU A 29 6.65 -4.30 4.11
N TRP A 30 7.90 -3.85 4.03
CA TRP A 30 8.66 -3.80 2.79
C TRP A 30 9.28 -5.14 2.43
N PRO A 31 9.45 -5.47 1.13
CA PRO A 31 10.22 -6.62 0.69
C PRO A 31 11.66 -6.54 1.22
N GLN A 32 12.15 -7.65 1.81
CA GLN A 32 13.48 -7.72 2.42
C GLN A 32 14.45 -8.56 1.60
N ASP A 33 13.94 -9.64 0.97
CA ASP A 33 14.77 -10.55 0.18
C ASP A 33 13.92 -11.34 -0.81
N LEU A 34 14.54 -11.82 -1.89
CA LEU A 34 13.91 -12.73 -2.86
C LEU A 34 14.18 -14.18 -2.48
N ILE A 35 13.19 -15.03 -2.69
CA ILE A 35 13.30 -16.48 -2.58
C ILE A 35 12.94 -17.14 -3.89
N PHE A 36 13.67 -18.22 -4.23
CA PHE A 36 13.51 -18.96 -5.48
C PHE A 36 13.06 -20.39 -5.19
N LYS A 37 12.16 -20.92 -6.01
CA LYS A 37 11.71 -22.31 -5.91
C LYS A 37 12.43 -23.16 -6.97
N GLY A 38 13.41 -23.97 -6.53
CA GLY A 38 14.16 -24.88 -7.41
C GLY A 38 14.97 -24.15 -8.50
N TYR A 39 15.15 -24.82 -9.65
CA TYR A 39 15.86 -24.27 -10.81
C TYR A 39 14.95 -23.49 -11.77
N GLY A 40 13.71 -23.15 -11.34
CA GLY A 40 12.71 -22.51 -12.19
C GLY A 40 12.68 -20.99 -12.07
N GLU A 41 11.88 -20.36 -12.94
CA GLU A 41 11.65 -18.91 -12.96
C GLU A 41 10.67 -18.44 -11.84
N SER A 42 10.15 -19.36 -11.02
CA SER A 42 9.23 -19.03 -9.93
C SER A 42 9.99 -18.44 -8.75
N PHE A 43 9.58 -17.23 -8.34
CA PHE A 43 10.15 -16.55 -7.19
C PHE A 43 9.04 -15.98 -6.29
N GLY A 44 9.42 -15.65 -5.08
CA GLY A 44 8.62 -14.90 -4.12
C GLY A 44 9.53 -13.94 -3.36
N TYR A 45 8.98 -13.25 -2.39
CA TYR A 45 9.78 -12.38 -1.53
C TYR A 45 9.40 -12.57 -0.05
N ILE A 46 10.34 -12.21 0.82
CA ILE A 46 10.15 -12.19 2.26
C ILE A 46 9.87 -10.77 2.71
N MET A 47 8.88 -10.60 3.60
CA MET A 47 8.57 -9.33 4.25
C MET A 47 8.18 -9.58 5.71
N PRO A 48 8.24 -8.56 6.59
CA PRO A 48 7.80 -8.68 7.97
C PRO A 48 6.33 -9.11 8.06
N LEU A 49 6.00 -9.91 9.06
CA LEU A 49 4.62 -10.29 9.33
C LEU A 49 3.91 -9.17 10.10
N ARG A 50 2.71 -8.80 9.67
CA ARG A 50 1.88 -7.84 10.37
C ARG A 50 1.53 -8.33 11.80
N PRO A 51 1.82 -7.56 12.85
CA PRO A 51 1.42 -7.87 14.22
C PRO A 51 -0.10 -7.91 14.38
N LYS A 52 -0.60 -8.73 15.32
CA LYS A 52 -2.04 -8.97 15.51
C LYS A 52 -2.82 -7.78 16.07
N ASN A 53 -2.14 -6.84 16.72
CA ASN A 53 -2.73 -5.60 17.23
C ASN A 53 -3.11 -4.62 16.12
N PHE A 54 -2.47 -4.68 14.95
CA PHE A 54 -2.85 -3.85 13.81
C PHE A 54 -4.14 -4.36 13.16
N LYS A 55 -5.12 -3.47 13.04
CA LYS A 55 -6.48 -3.71 12.52
C LYS A 55 -6.68 -2.97 11.20
N SER A 56 -7.60 -3.48 10.38
CA SER A 56 -7.99 -2.82 9.14
C SER A 56 -9.13 -1.81 9.37
N ILE A 57 -9.35 -0.91 8.41
CA ILE A 57 -10.54 -0.06 8.40
C ILE A 57 -11.82 -0.91 8.37
N VAL A 58 -11.79 -2.07 7.71
CA VAL A 58 -12.94 -3.00 7.68
C VAL A 58 -13.24 -3.54 9.09
N ASP A 59 -12.21 -3.79 9.93
CA ASP A 59 -12.44 -4.19 11.32
C ASP A 59 -13.12 -3.08 12.12
N MET A 60 -12.74 -1.82 11.89
CA MET A 60 -13.39 -0.66 12.49
C MET A 60 -14.84 -0.51 12.01
N MET A 61 -15.12 -0.64 10.70
CA MET A 61 -16.48 -0.61 10.15
C MET A 61 -17.37 -1.72 10.72
N LYS A 62 -16.79 -2.87 11.06
CA LYS A 62 -17.48 -4.00 11.72
C LYS A 62 -17.49 -3.92 13.25
N ARG A 63 -17.08 -2.80 13.83
CA ARG A 63 -16.97 -2.57 15.29
C ARG A 63 -16.12 -3.64 16.02
N ARG A 64 -15.08 -4.15 15.34
CA ARG A 64 -14.09 -5.06 15.92
C ARG A 64 -12.87 -4.30 16.46
N ALA A 65 -12.76 -3.03 16.12
CA ALA A 65 -11.79 -2.08 16.65
C ALA A 65 -12.49 -0.73 16.83
N GLU A 66 -12.34 -0.12 18.00
CA GLU A 66 -12.99 1.15 18.35
C GLU A 66 -11.93 2.16 18.82
N PRO A 67 -11.14 2.70 17.88
CA PRO A 67 -10.12 3.70 18.20
C PRO A 67 -10.77 5.01 18.66
N SER A 68 -10.08 5.76 19.52
CA SER A 68 -10.48 7.13 19.81
C SER A 68 -10.34 8.02 18.57
N PHE A 69 -11.10 9.11 18.48
CA PHE A 69 -10.95 10.09 17.40
C PHE A 69 -9.52 10.63 17.30
N ARG A 70 -8.86 10.85 18.44
CA ARG A 70 -7.45 11.25 18.49
C ARG A 70 -6.53 10.21 17.85
N THR A 71 -6.77 8.94 18.12
CA THR A 71 -6.01 7.83 17.53
C THR A 71 -6.21 7.78 16.01
N LEU A 72 -7.45 7.98 15.54
CA LEU A 72 -7.73 8.06 14.10
C LEU A 72 -7.01 9.24 13.43
N CYS A 73 -6.99 10.41 14.06
CA CYS A 73 -6.24 11.57 13.56
C CYS A 73 -4.74 11.27 13.46
N LYS A 74 -4.19 10.58 14.48
CA LYS A 74 -2.78 10.18 14.46
C LYS A 74 -2.51 9.15 13.36
N ALA A 75 -3.36 8.15 13.19
CA ALA A 75 -3.24 7.15 12.13
C ALA A 75 -3.31 7.80 10.74
N ALA A 76 -4.26 8.72 10.52
CA ALA A 76 -4.38 9.48 9.28
C ALA A 76 -3.12 10.31 8.98
N TYR A 77 -2.57 10.98 9.99
CA TYR A 77 -1.32 11.74 9.87
C TYR A 77 -0.15 10.82 9.50
N ASN A 78 0.03 9.71 10.23
CA ASN A 78 1.11 8.76 10.00
C ASN A 78 1.02 8.15 8.59
N LEU A 79 -0.19 7.80 8.15
CA LEU A 79 -0.45 7.27 6.82
C LEU A 79 -0.07 8.28 5.73
N THR A 80 -0.52 9.52 5.86
CA THR A 80 -0.20 10.60 4.93
C THR A 80 1.30 10.86 4.86
N ASN A 81 1.97 10.88 6.01
CA ASN A 81 3.41 11.06 6.10
C ASN A 81 4.19 9.89 5.45
N GLY A 82 3.74 8.65 5.64
CA GLY A 82 4.32 7.49 4.98
C GLY A 82 4.26 7.61 3.45
N TYR A 83 3.09 7.88 2.88
CA TYR A 83 2.97 8.08 1.43
C TYR A 83 3.74 9.29 0.92
N GLN A 84 3.83 10.37 1.69
CA GLN A 84 4.68 11.51 1.34
C GLN A 84 6.16 11.10 1.21
N LYS A 85 6.66 10.29 2.15
CA LYS A 85 8.04 9.78 2.08
C LYS A 85 8.25 8.88 0.87
N LEU A 86 7.31 7.96 0.59
CA LEU A 86 7.34 7.12 -0.60
C LEU A 86 7.41 7.96 -1.89
N HIS A 87 6.56 8.99 -1.99
CA HIS A 87 6.53 9.90 -3.14
C HIS A 87 7.82 10.72 -3.26
N THR A 88 8.44 11.11 -2.13
CA THR A 88 9.73 11.82 -2.12
C THR A 88 10.87 10.96 -2.65
N MET A 89 10.81 9.63 -2.43
CA MET A 89 11.75 8.68 -3.02
C MET A 89 11.55 8.46 -4.54
N GLY A 90 10.56 9.12 -5.14
CA GLY A 90 10.28 9.03 -6.57
C GLY A 90 9.33 7.89 -6.97
N TYR A 91 8.68 7.25 -6.00
CA TYR A 91 7.74 6.16 -6.22
C TYR A 91 6.28 6.62 -6.28
N SER A 92 5.42 5.77 -6.85
CA SER A 92 3.96 5.75 -6.68
C SER A 92 3.53 4.39 -6.16
N TYR A 93 2.49 4.37 -5.30
CA TYR A 93 2.02 3.15 -4.65
C TYR A 93 1.04 2.36 -5.51
N ARG A 94 0.14 3.06 -6.22
CA ARG A 94 -0.82 2.58 -7.21
C ARG A 94 -2.08 1.91 -6.66
N ASP A 95 -2.00 1.17 -5.56
CA ASP A 95 -3.16 0.42 -5.02
C ASP A 95 -3.45 0.78 -3.56
N ILE A 96 -3.68 2.06 -3.28
CA ILE A 96 -4.14 2.50 -1.97
C ILE A 96 -5.58 2.05 -1.75
N SER A 97 -5.80 1.17 -0.77
CA SER A 97 -7.10 0.57 -0.47
C SER A 97 -7.19 0.07 0.97
N PHE A 98 -8.38 -0.40 1.38
CA PHE A 98 -8.60 -1.02 2.70
C PHE A 98 -7.74 -2.27 2.96
N GLY A 99 -7.40 -3.01 1.91
CA GLY A 99 -6.64 -4.26 2.01
C GLY A 99 -5.18 -4.03 2.37
N ASN A 100 -4.66 -2.86 2.05
CA ASN A 100 -3.23 -2.58 2.02
C ASN A 100 -2.78 -1.66 3.16
N MET A 101 -3.70 -1.25 4.05
CA MET A 101 -3.41 -0.41 5.20
C MET A 101 -3.99 -0.99 6.49
N PHE A 102 -3.19 -0.98 7.53
CA PHE A 102 -3.56 -1.37 8.88
C PHE A 102 -3.11 -0.31 9.88
N PHE A 103 -3.81 -0.21 10.99
CA PHE A 103 -3.45 0.70 12.08
C PHE A 103 -3.61 0.03 13.44
N ASP A 104 -2.84 0.48 14.40
CA ASP A 104 -3.01 0.10 15.81
C ASP A 104 -4.07 1.03 16.43
N PRO A 105 -5.21 0.48 16.91
CA PRO A 105 -6.31 1.28 17.46
C PRO A 105 -5.97 1.98 18.79
N ASP A 106 -4.91 1.58 19.46
CA ASP A 106 -4.48 2.17 20.72
C ASP A 106 -3.46 3.30 20.49
N THR A 107 -2.49 3.08 19.59
CA THR A 107 -1.37 4.01 19.38
C THR A 107 -1.55 4.92 18.17
N GLY A 108 -2.32 4.51 17.15
CA GLY A 108 -2.43 5.21 15.87
C GLY A 108 -1.22 5.03 14.95
N ASP A 109 -0.35 4.08 15.25
CA ASP A 109 0.71 3.69 14.32
C ASP A 109 0.10 2.94 13.14
N VAL A 110 0.74 3.01 11.97
CA VAL A 110 0.21 2.43 10.72
C VAL A 110 1.18 1.45 10.11
N LEU A 111 0.64 0.48 9.37
CA LEU A 111 1.41 -0.41 8.52
C LEU A 111 0.80 -0.44 7.12
N ILE A 112 1.64 -0.23 6.13
CA ILE A 112 1.34 -0.26 4.70
C ILE A 112 1.97 -1.54 4.14
N CYS A 113 1.16 -2.42 3.58
CA CYS A 113 1.59 -3.69 3.01
C CYS A 113 1.32 -3.75 1.50
N ASP A 114 1.59 -4.89 0.87
CA ASP A 114 1.42 -5.10 -0.57
C ASP A 114 2.27 -4.14 -1.43
N ASN A 115 3.52 -3.97 -1.01
CA ASN A 115 4.44 -2.99 -1.59
C ASN A 115 5.10 -3.44 -2.91
N ASP A 116 4.79 -4.63 -3.40
CA ASP A 116 5.23 -5.14 -4.71
C ASP A 116 4.56 -4.44 -5.90
N ASN A 117 3.49 -3.69 -5.65
CA ASN A 117 2.85 -2.80 -6.63
C ASN A 117 3.56 -1.43 -6.77
N VAL A 118 4.44 -1.10 -5.83
CA VAL A 118 5.21 0.15 -5.86
C VAL A 118 6.13 0.19 -7.07
N SER A 119 6.15 1.31 -7.77
CA SER A 119 7.05 1.50 -8.90
C SER A 119 7.48 2.96 -9.03
N ALA A 120 8.53 3.19 -9.81
CA ALA A 120 8.96 4.54 -10.12
C ALA A 120 7.81 5.32 -10.78
N ASN A 121 7.60 6.55 -10.31
CA ASN A 121 6.51 7.41 -10.78
C ASN A 121 6.61 7.66 -12.30
N GLY A 122 5.51 7.42 -13.02
CA GLY A 122 5.44 7.61 -14.46
C GLY A 122 5.97 6.43 -15.29
N ILE A 123 6.48 5.36 -14.68
CA ILE A 123 6.88 4.14 -15.40
C ILE A 123 5.72 3.15 -15.37
N ASP A 124 5.26 2.75 -16.56
CA ASP A 124 4.12 1.86 -16.73
C ASP A 124 4.58 0.45 -17.13
N ASN A 125 4.97 -0.34 -16.14
CA ASN A 125 5.33 -1.75 -16.34
C ASN A 125 4.37 -2.71 -15.60
N SER A 126 3.26 -2.21 -15.06
CA SER A 126 2.33 -2.99 -14.24
C SER A 126 0.93 -2.97 -14.85
N SER A 127 0.25 -4.11 -14.76
CA SER A 127 -1.20 -4.24 -15.04
C SER A 127 -2.08 -3.77 -13.87
N VAL A 128 -1.49 -3.29 -12.78
CA VAL A 128 -2.22 -2.83 -11.59
C VAL A 128 -2.57 -1.35 -11.75
N TYR A 129 -3.87 -1.09 -11.83
CA TYR A 129 -4.44 0.26 -11.96
C TYR A 129 -5.07 0.77 -10.67
N GLY A 130 -5.18 -0.08 -9.66
CA GLY A 130 -5.73 0.21 -8.35
C GLY A 130 -7.05 -0.53 -8.06
N THR A 131 -7.56 -0.36 -6.85
CA THR A 131 -8.85 -0.91 -6.41
C THR A 131 -9.99 0.02 -6.85
N PRO A 132 -11.03 -0.44 -7.59
CA PRO A 132 -12.02 0.40 -8.28
C PRO A 132 -12.64 1.54 -7.45
N ARG A 133 -12.94 1.29 -6.17
CA ARG A 133 -13.53 2.32 -5.28
C ARG A 133 -12.58 3.44 -4.85
N PHE A 134 -11.28 3.24 -5.07
CA PHE A 134 -10.22 4.17 -4.70
C PHE A 134 -9.54 4.78 -5.90
N MET A 135 -9.80 4.25 -7.10
CA MET A 135 -9.17 4.73 -8.33
C MET A 135 -9.61 6.15 -8.65
N ALA A 136 -8.65 6.99 -9.02
CA ALA A 136 -8.93 8.32 -9.54
C ALA A 136 -9.79 8.25 -10.81
N PRO A 137 -10.76 9.17 -11.02
CA PRO A 137 -11.66 9.16 -12.17
C PRO A 137 -10.93 9.08 -13.52
N GLU A 138 -9.83 9.79 -13.66
CA GLU A 138 -9.01 9.78 -14.87
C GLU A 138 -8.38 8.42 -15.19
N ILE A 139 -8.13 7.58 -14.16
CA ILE A 139 -7.69 6.19 -14.34
C ILE A 139 -8.85 5.35 -14.88
N ILE A 140 -10.04 5.47 -14.25
CA ILE A 140 -11.24 4.72 -14.65
C ILE A 140 -11.63 5.05 -16.10
N MET A 141 -11.50 6.33 -16.49
CA MET A 141 -11.77 6.79 -17.86
C MET A 141 -10.65 6.47 -18.86
N GLY A 142 -9.54 5.87 -18.43
CA GLY A 142 -8.39 5.58 -19.30
C GLY A 142 -7.64 6.83 -19.79
N GLN A 143 -7.80 7.97 -19.12
CA GLN A 143 -7.19 9.26 -19.49
C GLN A 143 -5.83 9.47 -18.84
N ALA A 144 -5.52 8.73 -17.76
CA ALA A 144 -4.26 8.79 -17.06
C ALA A 144 -3.78 7.39 -16.66
N LYS A 145 -2.51 7.31 -16.31
CA LYS A 145 -1.89 6.13 -15.70
C LYS A 145 -1.62 6.36 -14.21
N PRO A 146 -1.50 5.28 -13.40
CA PRO A 146 -1.18 5.40 -11.99
C PRO A 146 0.08 6.23 -11.75
N SER A 147 -0.01 7.16 -10.83
CA SER A 147 1.03 8.14 -10.51
C SER A 147 0.88 8.63 -9.08
N ARG A 148 1.82 9.44 -8.60
CA ARG A 148 1.69 10.11 -7.30
C ARG A 148 0.41 10.96 -7.19
N ASN A 149 -0.03 11.59 -8.27
CA ASN A 149 -1.26 12.41 -8.24
C ASN A 149 -2.50 11.53 -8.05
N THR A 150 -2.56 10.38 -8.72
CA THR A 150 -3.68 9.44 -8.55
C THR A 150 -3.63 8.73 -7.18
N ASP A 151 -2.44 8.52 -6.61
CA ASP A 151 -2.29 8.07 -5.22
C ASP A 151 -2.89 9.08 -4.23
N LEU A 152 -2.72 10.39 -4.46
CA LEU A 152 -3.29 11.42 -3.58
C LEU A 152 -4.83 11.38 -3.59
N TYR A 153 -5.46 11.12 -4.75
CA TYR A 153 -6.90 10.89 -4.82
C TYR A 153 -7.30 9.66 -4.01
N SER A 154 -6.65 8.53 -4.23
CA SER A 154 -6.94 7.28 -3.53
C SER A 154 -6.74 7.43 -2.02
N LEU A 155 -5.71 8.15 -1.59
CA LEU A 155 -5.45 8.46 -0.18
C LEU A 155 -6.56 9.34 0.41
N ALA A 156 -7.01 10.35 -0.31
CA ALA A 156 -8.12 11.21 0.16
C ALA A 156 -9.42 10.41 0.36
N VAL A 157 -9.74 9.50 -0.57
CA VAL A 157 -10.88 8.57 -0.44
C VAL A 157 -10.70 7.66 0.78
N LEU A 158 -9.51 7.09 0.98
CA LEU A 158 -9.22 6.24 2.13
C LEU A 158 -9.37 6.98 3.46
N LEU A 159 -8.84 8.19 3.57
CA LEU A 159 -8.96 9.05 4.75
C LEU A 159 -10.42 9.42 5.03
N PHE A 160 -11.19 9.72 3.99
CA PHE A 160 -12.63 9.97 4.14
C PHE A 160 -13.34 8.76 4.75
N TYR A 161 -13.05 7.56 4.26
CA TYR A 161 -13.58 6.33 4.84
C TYR A 161 -13.18 6.11 6.30
N MET A 162 -11.95 6.47 6.68
CA MET A 162 -11.49 6.36 8.07
C MET A 162 -12.34 7.21 9.03
N PHE A 163 -12.75 8.41 8.60
CA PHE A 163 -13.47 9.34 9.48
C PHE A 163 -14.99 9.23 9.35
N MET A 164 -15.50 8.99 8.15
CA MET A 164 -16.93 9.06 7.85
C MET A 164 -17.57 7.69 7.69
N MET A 165 -16.81 6.59 7.69
CA MET A 165 -17.28 5.22 7.51
C MET A 165 -18.09 4.99 6.23
N GLY A 166 -17.93 5.84 5.23
CA GLY A 166 -18.63 5.79 3.96
C GLY A 166 -17.81 6.36 2.81
N HIS A 167 -18.24 6.11 1.57
CA HIS A 167 -17.62 6.69 0.38
C HIS A 167 -17.94 8.18 0.24
N PRO A 168 -17.02 9.03 -0.26
CA PRO A 168 -17.30 10.47 -0.44
C PRO A 168 -18.29 10.78 -1.57
N LEU A 169 -18.50 9.82 -2.50
CA LEU A 169 -19.34 9.96 -3.70
C LEU A 169 -20.43 8.90 -3.73
#